data_466f7639073b75742f5b4ce0c25eaa85
#
_entry.id   466f7639073b75742f5b4ce0c25eaa85
#
_cell.length_a   1.000
_cell.length_b   1.000
_cell.length_c   1.000
_cell.angle_alpha   90.00
_cell.angle_beta   90.00
_cell.angle_gamma   90.00
#
_symmetry.space_group_name_H-M   'P 1'
#
loop_
_entity.id
_entity.type
_entity.pdbx_description
1 polymer ?
#
loop_
_entity_poly.entity_id
_entity_poly.type
_entity_poly.pdbx_seq_one_letter_code
_entity_poly.pdbx_strand_id
1 'polypeptide(L)'
;LNLTRSGSLSIQRYGVVLWSGDIMATWDVFKKQIAEGLSMCMSGIPYWTLDIGAFFAGSTQGFRRFSNVTEGEAPWFWHGDFEDGCRDLGYRELYTRWLQFGAFLPMMRSHGTDTPREPWNFGEPGTVYYDTIVKYIRMRYEMLPYSYSLARQVEENGYTILRSLMFDFASDEKVRTMSGEFMYGPAFLVCPVTEPLGYGPGSRKLSKEETWDVYLPQGSGWYRQDTKEWLEGGQTAKLDAPISWQPVLIREGSIVPMDKGIRKDGSFDTVEVYAGCDGSFTWYQDNGLDYAYENGEYAKIPMEWKDGESVLILGAAEGSYAYPETILCRCFRRDGSVCEKEVRYTGKE
;
A
#
# COMPACT_ATOMS: atom_id res chain seq x y z
N LEU A 1 -8.65 -15.58 -10.72
CA LEU A 1 -8.40 -15.23 -9.33
C LEU A 1 -9.65 -15.50 -8.50
N ASN A 2 -9.50 -16.24 -7.40
CA ASN A 2 -10.59 -16.58 -6.49
C ASN A 2 -10.40 -15.85 -5.15
N LEU A 3 -11.45 -15.22 -4.64
CA LEU A 3 -11.50 -14.63 -3.30
C LEU A 3 -12.20 -15.63 -2.36
N THR A 4 -11.56 -15.98 -1.24
CA THR A 4 -12.09 -16.98 -0.31
C THR A 4 -11.92 -16.58 1.16
N ARG A 5 -12.85 -17.00 2.02
CA ARG A 5 -12.83 -16.72 3.46
C ARG A 5 -11.89 -17.63 4.24
N SER A 6 -11.57 -18.80 3.71
CA SER A 6 -10.76 -19.78 4.41
C SER A 6 -9.82 -20.48 3.46
N GLY A 7 -8.70 -20.93 4.00
CA GLY A 7 -7.69 -21.66 3.27
C GLY A 7 -6.60 -22.17 4.20
N SER A 8 -5.62 -22.80 3.61
CA SER A 8 -4.43 -23.30 4.30
C SER A 8 -3.17 -22.86 3.59
N LEU A 9 -2.02 -23.20 4.12
CA LEU A 9 -0.73 -22.96 3.46
C LEU A 9 -0.74 -23.48 2.02
N SER A 10 -0.09 -22.74 1.13
CA SER A 10 0.01 -23.03 -0.31
C SER A 10 -1.30 -22.85 -1.09
N ILE A 11 -2.32 -22.20 -0.52
CA ILE A 11 -3.59 -21.93 -1.22
C ILE A 11 -3.40 -21.03 -2.44
N GLN A 12 -2.36 -20.17 -2.44
CA GLN A 12 -2.02 -19.30 -3.57
C GLN A 12 -1.79 -20.05 -4.87
N ARG A 13 -1.36 -21.33 -4.83
CA ARG A 13 -1.20 -22.19 -6.03
C ARG A 13 -2.48 -22.37 -6.85
N TYR A 14 -3.63 -22.05 -6.25
CA TYR A 14 -4.94 -22.13 -6.91
C TYR A 14 -5.45 -20.74 -7.35
N GLY A 15 -4.58 -19.74 -7.39
CA GLY A 15 -4.95 -18.37 -7.72
C GLY A 15 -5.93 -17.76 -6.72
N VAL A 16 -5.72 -18.00 -5.42
CA VAL A 16 -6.62 -17.59 -4.34
C VAL A 16 -6.03 -16.45 -3.55
N VAL A 17 -6.89 -15.49 -3.22
CA VAL A 17 -6.65 -14.43 -2.23
C VAL A 17 -7.58 -14.66 -1.05
N LEU A 18 -7.05 -14.60 0.16
CA LEU A 18 -7.85 -14.62 1.39
C LEU A 18 -8.29 -13.21 1.78
N TRP A 19 -9.51 -13.08 2.34
CA TRP A 19 -9.93 -11.84 2.98
C TRP A 19 -10.51 -12.11 4.36
N SER A 20 -10.54 -11.10 5.20
CA SER A 20 -10.94 -11.19 6.61
C SER A 20 -12.44 -11.39 6.86
N GLY A 21 -13.25 -11.48 5.81
CA GLY A 21 -14.72 -11.64 5.92
C GLY A 21 -15.44 -10.32 6.19
N ASP A 22 -16.65 -10.43 6.74
CA ASP A 22 -17.58 -9.31 6.93
C ASP A 22 -17.24 -8.56 8.22
N ILE A 23 -16.35 -7.60 8.13
CA ILE A 23 -15.84 -6.82 9.25
C ILE A 23 -16.65 -5.53 9.50
N MET A 24 -16.52 -4.98 10.70
CA MET A 24 -17.27 -3.80 11.16
C MET A 24 -16.44 -2.52 11.05
N ALA A 25 -17.08 -1.41 10.68
CA ALA A 25 -16.44 -0.11 10.59
C ALA A 25 -16.24 0.51 11.98
N THR A 26 -15.15 0.11 12.60
CA THR A 26 -14.64 0.70 13.84
C THR A 26 -13.13 0.89 13.73
N TRP A 27 -12.58 1.86 14.47
CA TRP A 27 -11.13 2.09 14.51
C TRP A 27 -10.37 0.88 15.10
N ASP A 28 -10.97 0.20 16.08
CA ASP A 28 -10.40 -1.00 16.69
C ASP A 28 -10.27 -2.16 15.68
N VAL A 29 -11.30 -2.35 14.85
CA VAL A 29 -11.26 -3.36 13.78
C VAL A 29 -10.21 -2.98 12.76
N PHE A 30 -10.16 -1.72 12.32
CA PHE A 30 -9.13 -1.26 11.39
C PHE A 30 -7.72 -1.59 11.90
N LYS A 31 -7.41 -1.23 13.13
CA LYS A 31 -6.12 -1.52 13.76
C LYS A 31 -5.80 -3.02 13.80
N LYS A 32 -6.79 -3.86 14.12
CA LYS A 32 -6.64 -5.33 14.14
C LYS A 32 -6.40 -5.92 12.76
N GLN A 33 -7.01 -5.34 11.73
CA GLN A 33 -6.84 -5.82 10.35
C GLN A 33 -5.39 -5.69 9.85
N ILE A 34 -4.65 -4.69 10.28
CA ILE A 34 -3.23 -4.56 9.94
C ILE A 34 -2.45 -5.74 10.53
N ALA A 35 -2.62 -6.01 11.83
CA ALA A 35 -1.97 -7.13 12.50
C ALA A 35 -2.37 -8.50 11.91
N GLU A 36 -3.64 -8.65 11.52
CA GLU A 36 -4.15 -9.86 10.85
C GLU A 36 -3.46 -10.09 9.51
N GLY A 37 -3.38 -9.08 8.66
CA GLY A 37 -2.70 -9.16 7.37
C GLY A 37 -1.23 -9.52 7.52
N LEU A 38 -0.53 -8.93 8.48
CA LEU A 38 0.85 -9.29 8.80
C LEU A 38 0.98 -10.74 9.26
N SER A 39 0.07 -11.21 10.12
CA SER A 39 0.06 -12.59 10.60
C SER A 39 -0.18 -13.59 9.47
N MET A 40 -1.09 -13.29 8.52
CA MET A 40 -1.34 -14.11 7.34
C MET A 40 -0.08 -14.21 6.46
N CYS A 41 0.55 -13.08 6.17
CA CYS A 41 1.77 -13.06 5.36
C CYS A 41 2.92 -13.80 6.04
N MET A 42 3.10 -13.63 7.35
CA MET A 42 4.10 -14.35 8.14
C MET A 42 3.83 -15.86 8.18
N SER A 43 2.58 -16.28 8.04
CA SER A 43 2.17 -17.69 7.97
C SER A 43 2.27 -18.28 6.55
N GLY A 44 2.89 -17.60 5.60
CA GLY A 44 3.08 -18.08 4.23
C GLY A 44 1.84 -17.94 3.33
N ILE A 45 0.95 -17.00 3.63
CA ILE A 45 -0.20 -16.61 2.81
C ILE A 45 0.03 -15.19 2.30
N PRO A 46 0.77 -15.01 1.18
CA PRO A 46 1.25 -13.70 0.74
C PRO A 46 0.14 -12.82 0.12
N TYR A 47 -0.97 -13.42 -0.34
CA TYR A 47 -2.07 -12.70 -0.95
C TYR A 47 -3.26 -12.62 0.01
N TRP A 48 -3.33 -11.52 0.71
CA TRP A 48 -4.38 -11.18 1.66
C TRP A 48 -5.01 -9.85 1.32
N THR A 49 -6.30 -9.70 1.61
CA THR A 49 -7.06 -8.47 1.46
C THR A 49 -8.14 -8.35 2.54
N LEU A 50 -8.88 -7.27 2.47
CA LEU A 50 -10.01 -6.96 3.35
C LEU A 50 -11.04 -6.10 2.60
N ASP A 51 -12.15 -5.83 3.24
CA ASP A 51 -13.13 -4.86 2.78
C ASP A 51 -12.69 -3.46 3.25
N ILE A 52 -12.09 -2.67 2.36
CA ILE A 52 -11.68 -1.29 2.68
C ILE A 52 -12.92 -0.48 3.10
N GLY A 53 -12.85 0.11 4.30
CA GLY A 53 -13.94 0.83 4.93
C GLY A 53 -14.94 -0.08 5.65
N ALA A 54 -14.60 -1.36 5.81
CA ALA A 54 -15.38 -2.45 6.41
C ALA A 54 -16.66 -2.84 5.66
N PHE A 55 -17.17 -4.04 5.92
CA PHE A 55 -18.39 -4.54 5.30
C PHE A 55 -19.64 -3.85 5.86
N PHE A 56 -19.72 -3.68 7.19
CA PHE A 56 -20.82 -3.02 7.89
C PHE A 56 -20.38 -1.64 8.41
N ALA A 57 -20.91 -0.55 7.83
CA ALA A 57 -20.58 0.81 8.28
C ALA A 57 -21.39 1.22 9.51
N GLY A 58 -22.70 0.97 9.53
CA GLY A 58 -23.59 1.25 10.65
C GLY A 58 -23.93 0.02 11.48
N SER A 59 -24.84 0.20 12.43
CA SER A 59 -25.43 -0.87 13.20
C SER A 59 -26.94 -0.98 12.89
N THR A 60 -27.83 -0.70 13.82
CA THR A 60 -29.29 -0.90 13.63
C THR A 60 -29.89 -0.09 12.50
N GLN A 61 -29.51 1.18 12.31
CA GLN A 61 -30.03 1.99 11.21
C GLN A 61 -29.44 1.57 9.87
N GLY A 62 -28.15 1.22 9.84
CA GLY A 62 -27.49 0.64 8.67
C GLY A 62 -28.17 -0.65 8.23
N PHE A 63 -28.44 -1.56 9.18
CA PHE A 63 -29.14 -2.81 8.95
C PHE A 63 -30.57 -2.60 8.39
N ARG A 64 -31.35 -1.70 9.02
CA ARG A 64 -32.72 -1.38 8.56
C ARG A 64 -32.73 -0.82 7.16
N ARG A 65 -31.82 0.09 6.85
CA ARG A 65 -31.66 0.68 5.53
C ARG A 65 -31.32 -0.37 4.47
N PHE A 66 -30.37 -1.24 4.76
CA PHE A 66 -29.97 -2.33 3.86
C PHE A 66 -31.09 -3.35 3.64
N SER A 67 -31.75 -3.77 4.73
CA SER A 67 -32.81 -4.77 4.68
C SER A 67 -34.16 -4.21 4.24
N ASN A 68 -34.26 -2.89 4.03
CA ASN A 68 -35.48 -2.17 3.67
C ASN A 68 -36.65 -2.44 4.64
N VAL A 69 -36.36 -2.39 5.95
CA VAL A 69 -37.31 -2.56 7.03
C VAL A 69 -37.31 -1.35 7.95
N THR A 70 -38.44 -1.08 8.61
CA THR A 70 -38.62 0.05 9.52
C THR A 70 -38.36 -0.31 10.98
N GLU A 71 -38.44 -1.59 11.32
CA GLU A 71 -38.30 -2.13 12.67
C GLU A 71 -37.29 -3.28 12.70
N GLY A 72 -36.87 -3.67 13.91
CA GLY A 72 -35.90 -4.74 14.13
C GLY A 72 -34.53 -4.20 14.53
N GLU A 73 -33.76 -5.04 15.22
CA GLU A 73 -32.37 -4.76 15.62
C GLU A 73 -31.42 -5.46 14.68
N ALA A 74 -30.20 -4.87 14.50
CA ALA A 74 -29.13 -5.51 13.76
C ALA A 74 -28.74 -6.86 14.42
N PRO A 75 -28.37 -7.88 13.62
CA PRO A 75 -27.75 -9.08 14.18
C PRO A 75 -26.48 -8.74 14.98
N TRP A 76 -26.12 -9.62 15.91
CA TRP A 76 -25.00 -9.42 16.82
C TRP A 76 -23.63 -9.15 16.13
N PHE A 77 -23.49 -9.56 14.87
CA PHE A 77 -22.28 -9.35 14.06
C PHE A 77 -22.32 -8.07 13.22
N TRP A 78 -23.41 -7.29 13.25
CA TRP A 78 -23.58 -6.07 12.49
C TRP A 78 -23.50 -4.84 13.43
N HIS A 79 -22.28 -4.40 13.72
CA HIS A 79 -22.01 -3.35 14.72
C HIS A 79 -20.92 -2.38 14.24
N GLY A 80 -21.18 -1.60 13.17
CA GLY A 80 -20.36 -0.46 12.80
C GLY A 80 -20.75 0.79 13.63
N ASP A 81 -19.83 1.72 13.75
CA ASP A 81 -20.01 2.94 14.56
C ASP A 81 -20.73 4.08 13.81
N PHE A 82 -20.99 3.94 12.49
CA PHE A 82 -21.38 5.04 11.62
C PHE A 82 -22.73 4.81 10.96
N GLU A 83 -23.81 5.13 11.69
CA GLU A 83 -25.19 4.87 11.24
C GLU A 83 -25.56 5.60 9.93
N ASP A 84 -24.98 6.77 9.65
CA ASP A 84 -25.22 7.52 8.44
C ASP A 84 -24.30 7.17 7.26
N GLY A 85 -23.41 6.17 7.43
CA GLY A 85 -22.47 5.73 6.42
C GLY A 85 -21.64 6.87 5.84
N CYS A 86 -21.49 6.94 4.51
CA CYS A 86 -20.67 7.97 3.84
C CYS A 86 -21.15 9.43 4.03
N ARG A 87 -22.28 9.68 4.70
CA ARG A 87 -22.71 11.02 5.10
C ARG A 87 -22.08 11.46 6.42
N ASP A 88 -21.61 10.53 7.24
CA ASP A 88 -20.91 10.81 8.49
C ASP A 88 -19.45 11.18 8.22
N LEU A 89 -18.99 12.35 8.68
CA LEU A 89 -17.61 12.80 8.52
C LEU A 89 -16.61 11.86 9.24
N GLY A 90 -17.02 11.24 10.36
CA GLY A 90 -16.21 10.23 11.05
C GLY A 90 -16.01 8.98 10.19
N TYR A 91 -17.05 8.52 9.46
CA TYR A 91 -16.89 7.42 8.50
C TYR A 91 -16.03 7.82 7.29
N ARG A 92 -16.20 9.04 6.79
CA ARG A 92 -15.34 9.54 5.70
C ARG A 92 -13.87 9.52 6.10
N GLU A 93 -13.56 9.90 7.34
CA GLU A 93 -12.20 9.83 7.87
C GLU A 93 -11.72 8.38 7.99
N LEU A 94 -12.48 7.50 8.65
CA LEU A 94 -12.14 6.08 8.78
C LEU A 94 -11.93 5.42 7.40
N TYR A 95 -12.87 5.60 6.48
CA TYR A 95 -12.77 5.04 5.14
C TYR A 95 -11.53 5.53 4.40
N THR A 96 -11.26 6.83 4.46
CA THR A 96 -10.09 7.42 3.79
C THR A 96 -8.79 6.88 4.37
N ARG A 97 -8.66 6.78 5.70
CA ARG A 97 -7.50 6.17 6.36
C ARG A 97 -7.35 4.70 6.01
N TRP A 98 -8.44 3.98 5.92
CA TRP A 98 -8.44 2.58 5.51
C TRP A 98 -8.03 2.40 4.06
N LEU A 99 -8.49 3.29 3.17
CA LEU A 99 -8.08 3.28 1.76
C LEU A 99 -6.61 3.64 1.58
N GLN A 100 -6.09 4.57 2.36
CA GLN A 100 -4.67 4.91 2.39
C GLN A 100 -3.80 3.69 2.73
N PHE A 101 -4.17 2.93 3.76
CA PHE A 101 -3.57 1.63 4.07
C PHE A 101 -3.79 0.62 2.93
N GLY A 102 -5.00 0.54 2.41
CA GLY A 102 -5.41 -0.40 1.38
C GLY A 102 -4.61 -0.28 0.08
N ALA A 103 -4.08 0.91 -0.23
CA ALA A 103 -3.20 1.11 -1.39
C ALA A 103 -1.89 0.31 -1.28
N PHE A 104 -1.51 -0.12 -0.08
CA PHE A 104 -0.32 -0.94 0.21
C PHE A 104 -0.67 -2.40 0.58
N LEU A 105 -1.82 -2.89 0.14
CA LEU A 105 -2.16 -4.31 0.23
C LEU A 105 -1.74 -5.06 -1.05
N PRO A 106 -1.47 -6.36 -0.96
CA PRO A 106 -1.26 -7.18 -2.16
C PRO A 106 -2.44 -7.07 -3.14
N MET A 107 -3.66 -7.05 -2.64
CA MET A 107 -4.88 -6.77 -3.40
C MET A 107 -5.63 -5.60 -2.78
N MET A 108 -5.78 -4.50 -3.51
CA MET A 108 -6.58 -3.35 -3.10
C MET A 108 -8.04 -3.57 -3.51
N ARG A 109 -8.96 -3.61 -2.53
CA ARG A 109 -10.37 -3.87 -2.78
C ARG A 109 -11.25 -3.08 -1.82
N SER A 110 -12.16 -2.27 -2.34
CA SER A 110 -13.22 -1.64 -1.57
C SER A 110 -14.52 -2.44 -1.71
N HIS A 111 -15.17 -2.76 -0.60
CA HIS A 111 -16.40 -3.53 -0.57
C HIS A 111 -17.18 -3.29 0.72
N GLY A 112 -18.49 -3.45 0.68
CA GLY A 112 -19.38 -3.31 1.81
C GLY A 112 -20.84 -3.36 1.40
N THR A 113 -21.75 -3.24 2.36
CA THR A 113 -23.18 -3.47 2.12
C THR A 113 -24.09 -2.27 2.35
N ASP A 114 -24.00 -1.59 3.48
CA ASP A 114 -25.01 -0.65 3.96
C ASP A 114 -24.76 0.82 3.61
N THR A 115 -23.68 1.10 2.88
CA THR A 115 -23.35 2.44 2.34
C THR A 115 -22.49 2.32 1.09
N PRO A 116 -22.64 3.21 0.10
CA PRO A 116 -21.82 3.18 -1.12
C PRO A 116 -20.35 3.51 -0.83
N ARG A 117 -19.45 3.02 -1.68
CA ARG A 117 -17.99 3.11 -1.50
C ARG A 117 -17.27 3.86 -2.63
N GLU A 118 -17.99 4.30 -3.64
CA GLU A 118 -17.41 5.04 -4.76
C GLU A 118 -16.96 6.44 -4.32
N PRO A 119 -15.84 6.97 -4.84
CA PRO A 119 -15.23 8.22 -4.38
C PRO A 119 -16.20 9.41 -4.31
N TRP A 120 -17.10 9.54 -5.27
CA TRP A 120 -18.08 10.64 -5.33
C TRP A 120 -19.13 10.63 -4.22
N ASN A 121 -19.28 9.55 -3.47
CA ASN A 121 -20.13 9.49 -2.28
C ASN A 121 -19.46 10.12 -1.04
N PHE A 122 -18.15 10.34 -1.09
CA PHE A 122 -17.37 10.95 -0.01
C PHE A 122 -17.15 12.45 -0.22
N GLY A 123 -17.58 12.99 -1.35
CA GLY A 123 -17.51 14.40 -1.71
C GLY A 123 -17.42 14.61 -3.21
N GLU A 124 -17.52 15.87 -3.64
CA GLU A 124 -17.32 16.29 -5.02
C GLU A 124 -15.82 16.47 -5.31
N PRO A 125 -15.40 16.43 -6.60
CA PRO A 125 -14.06 16.83 -7.01
C PRO A 125 -13.67 18.20 -6.44
N GLY A 126 -12.47 18.31 -5.87
CA GLY A 126 -11.99 19.49 -5.16
C GLY A 126 -12.25 19.47 -3.64
N THR A 127 -12.97 18.47 -3.13
CA THR A 127 -13.10 18.27 -1.67
C THR A 127 -12.02 17.36 -1.15
N VAL A 128 -11.60 17.57 0.11
CA VAL A 128 -10.44 16.87 0.69
C VAL A 128 -10.59 15.34 0.68
N TYR A 129 -11.77 14.81 0.97
CA TYR A 129 -11.98 13.35 0.98
C TYR A 129 -11.95 12.76 -0.42
N TYR A 130 -12.69 13.35 -1.37
CA TYR A 130 -12.69 12.89 -2.75
C TYR A 130 -11.27 12.90 -3.34
N ASP A 131 -10.59 14.03 -3.24
CA ASP A 131 -9.26 14.22 -3.84
C ASP A 131 -8.24 13.27 -3.21
N THR A 132 -8.34 13.03 -1.89
CA THR A 132 -7.47 12.08 -1.20
C THR A 132 -7.71 10.65 -1.66
N ILE A 133 -8.97 10.21 -1.75
CA ILE A 133 -9.33 8.88 -2.24
C ILE A 133 -8.78 8.67 -3.66
N VAL A 134 -9.03 9.61 -4.56
CA VAL A 134 -8.55 9.54 -5.96
C VAL A 134 -7.03 9.55 -6.02
N LYS A 135 -6.35 10.37 -5.20
CA LYS A 135 -4.88 10.40 -5.11
C LYS A 135 -4.30 9.02 -4.78
N TYR A 136 -4.84 8.33 -3.77
CA TYR A 136 -4.32 7.02 -3.36
C TYR A 136 -4.67 5.90 -4.36
N ILE A 137 -5.81 5.99 -5.02
CA ILE A 137 -6.14 5.09 -6.15
C ILE A 137 -5.12 5.27 -7.28
N ARG A 138 -4.82 6.51 -7.68
CA ARG A 138 -3.82 6.80 -8.72
C ARG A 138 -2.43 6.32 -8.32
N MET A 139 -2.01 6.62 -7.09
CA MET A 139 -0.74 6.15 -6.54
C MET A 139 -0.61 4.62 -6.62
N ARG A 140 -1.71 3.88 -6.33
CA ARG A 140 -1.72 2.42 -6.48
C ARG A 140 -1.45 1.98 -7.92
N TYR A 141 -2.02 2.65 -8.91
CA TYR A 141 -1.73 2.37 -10.31
C TYR A 141 -0.30 2.75 -10.69
N GLU A 142 0.21 3.89 -10.23
CA GLU A 142 1.59 4.28 -10.44
C GLU A 142 2.60 3.27 -9.87
N MET A 143 2.25 2.60 -8.78
CA MET A 143 3.09 1.57 -8.15
C MET A 143 2.93 0.17 -8.79
N LEU A 144 2.11 -0.02 -9.82
CA LEU A 144 1.90 -1.35 -10.41
C LEU A 144 3.20 -2.03 -10.87
N PRO A 145 4.15 -1.36 -11.55
CA PRO A 145 5.41 -1.98 -11.94
C PRO A 145 6.20 -2.54 -10.76
N TYR A 146 6.26 -1.79 -9.67
CA TYR A 146 6.88 -2.24 -8.42
C TYR A 146 6.12 -3.41 -7.79
N SER A 147 4.80 -3.27 -7.63
CA SER A 147 3.96 -4.28 -7.01
C SER A 147 3.92 -5.60 -7.79
N TYR A 148 3.92 -5.54 -9.12
CA TYR A 148 3.93 -6.71 -10.00
C TYR A 148 5.26 -7.44 -9.94
N SER A 149 6.36 -6.70 -9.87
CA SER A 149 7.70 -7.28 -9.64
C SER A 149 7.79 -8.00 -8.29
N LEU A 150 7.17 -7.46 -7.23
CA LEU A 150 7.09 -8.15 -5.94
C LEU A 150 6.26 -9.43 -6.02
N ALA A 151 5.15 -9.43 -6.79
CA ALA A 151 4.36 -10.65 -7.01
C ALA A 151 5.19 -11.75 -7.71
N ARG A 152 6.06 -11.38 -8.65
CA ARG A 152 7.01 -12.34 -9.24
C ARG A 152 7.99 -12.89 -8.21
N GLN A 153 8.48 -12.09 -7.28
CA GLN A 153 9.33 -12.57 -6.19
C GLN A 153 8.60 -13.51 -5.23
N VAL A 154 7.29 -13.32 -5.02
CA VAL A 154 6.47 -14.27 -4.25
C VAL A 154 6.51 -15.65 -4.90
N GLU A 155 6.36 -15.73 -6.21
CA GLU A 155 6.37 -16.99 -6.95
C GLU A 155 7.77 -17.64 -6.97
N GLU A 156 8.80 -16.88 -7.27
CA GLU A 156 10.16 -17.41 -7.45
C GLU A 156 10.85 -17.75 -6.12
N ASN A 157 10.65 -16.93 -5.10
CA ASN A 157 11.47 -16.95 -3.87
C ASN A 157 10.64 -17.17 -2.60
N GLY A 158 9.31 -17.33 -2.70
CA GLY A 158 8.45 -17.38 -1.52
C GLY A 158 8.42 -16.05 -0.74
N TYR A 159 8.64 -14.93 -1.44
CA TYR A 159 8.64 -13.60 -0.82
C TYR A 159 7.26 -13.25 -0.27
N THR A 160 7.18 -12.30 0.65
CA THR A 160 5.90 -11.74 1.10
C THR A 160 5.89 -10.22 0.90
N ILE A 161 4.82 -9.71 0.28
CA ILE A 161 4.70 -8.29 -0.12
C ILE A 161 4.43 -7.41 1.11
N LEU A 162 3.47 -7.80 1.93
CA LEU A 162 3.16 -7.18 3.22
C LEU A 162 4.05 -7.83 4.29
N ARG A 163 4.97 -7.07 4.88
CA ARG A 163 6.05 -7.61 5.71
C ARG A 163 6.05 -7.00 7.11
N SER A 164 6.05 -7.84 8.12
CA SER A 164 6.40 -7.38 9.46
C SER A 164 7.81 -6.79 9.46
N LEU A 165 8.02 -5.72 10.22
CA LEU A 165 9.34 -5.09 10.36
C LEU A 165 10.43 -6.06 10.85
N MET A 166 10.04 -7.14 11.52
CA MET A 166 10.96 -8.20 11.97
C MET A 166 11.70 -8.90 10.82
N PHE A 167 11.12 -8.96 9.60
CA PHE A 167 11.77 -9.57 8.44
C PHE A 167 13.01 -8.81 8.00
N ASP A 168 12.95 -7.49 8.07
CA ASP A 168 13.97 -6.62 7.51
C ASP A 168 14.86 -5.97 8.58
N PHE A 169 14.39 -5.91 9.85
CA PHE A 169 15.05 -5.22 10.96
C PHE A 169 15.13 -6.09 12.23
N ALA A 170 15.45 -7.38 12.08
CA ALA A 170 15.47 -8.34 13.19
C ALA A 170 16.40 -7.97 14.35
N SER A 171 17.44 -7.17 14.11
CA SER A 171 18.38 -6.67 15.13
C SER A 171 17.81 -5.51 15.96
N ASP A 172 16.74 -4.88 15.51
CA ASP A 172 16.06 -3.80 16.22
C ASP A 172 15.01 -4.39 17.17
N GLU A 173 15.26 -4.31 18.49
CA GLU A 173 14.35 -4.90 19.47
C GLU A 173 12.97 -4.26 19.49
N LYS A 174 12.85 -2.98 19.15
CA LYS A 174 11.56 -2.26 19.15
C LYS A 174 10.58 -2.85 18.13
N VAL A 175 11.05 -3.30 16.98
CA VAL A 175 10.18 -3.81 15.91
C VAL A 175 9.54 -5.16 16.23
N ARG A 176 10.05 -5.90 17.22
CA ARG A 176 9.59 -7.26 17.55
C ARG A 176 8.13 -7.35 17.98
N THR A 177 7.59 -6.28 18.53
CA THR A 177 6.20 -6.20 19.01
C THR A 177 5.35 -5.22 18.22
N MET A 178 5.90 -4.63 17.15
CA MET A 178 5.19 -3.65 16.34
C MET A 178 4.30 -4.35 15.31
N SER A 179 3.01 -4.03 15.34
CA SER A 179 2.01 -4.53 14.39
C SER A 179 1.22 -3.40 13.71
N GLY A 180 1.51 -2.13 14.04
CA GLY A 180 0.86 -0.96 13.46
C GLY A 180 1.62 -0.36 12.27
N GLU A 181 2.86 -0.76 12.05
CA GLU A 181 3.73 -0.34 10.97
C GLU A 181 4.31 -1.56 10.25
N PHE A 182 4.56 -1.44 8.95
CA PHE A 182 5.03 -2.57 8.15
C PHE A 182 5.78 -2.12 6.90
N MET A 183 6.55 -3.03 6.30
CA MET A 183 7.12 -2.82 4.98
C MET A 183 6.17 -3.33 3.89
N TYR A 184 5.99 -2.53 2.84
CA TYR A 184 5.41 -2.97 1.57
C TYR A 184 6.54 -3.19 0.57
N GLY A 185 6.90 -4.45 0.36
CA GLY A 185 8.15 -4.81 -0.30
C GLY A 185 9.37 -4.29 0.47
N PRO A 186 10.54 -4.20 -0.18
CA PRO A 186 11.76 -3.74 0.48
C PRO A 186 11.85 -2.22 0.66
N ALA A 187 11.02 -1.43 -0.05
CA ALA A 187 11.19 0.01 -0.16
C ALA A 187 10.30 0.82 0.79
N PHE A 188 9.02 0.50 0.93
CA PHE A 188 8.07 1.37 1.62
C PHE A 188 7.80 0.95 3.06
N LEU A 189 8.11 1.82 4.02
CA LEU A 189 7.62 1.76 5.40
C LEU A 189 6.27 2.47 5.46
N VAL A 190 5.23 1.74 5.76
CA VAL A 190 3.85 2.22 5.82
C VAL A 190 3.42 2.33 7.28
N CYS A 191 2.96 3.50 7.69
CA CYS A 191 2.58 3.81 9.07
C CYS A 191 1.12 4.30 9.12
N PRO A 192 0.13 3.39 9.09
CA PRO A 192 -1.28 3.76 9.06
C PRO A 192 -1.71 4.57 10.28
N VAL A 193 -2.50 5.60 10.05
CA VAL A 193 -3.17 6.35 11.12
C VAL A 193 -4.41 5.57 11.54
N THR A 194 -4.36 4.95 12.70
CA THR A 194 -5.37 4.00 13.19
C THR A 194 -6.30 4.55 14.27
N GLU A 195 -6.36 5.87 14.41
CA GLU A 195 -7.26 6.57 15.30
C GLU A 195 -7.86 7.81 14.62
N PRO A 196 -9.05 8.25 15.02
CA PRO A 196 -9.64 9.47 14.49
C PRO A 196 -8.86 10.70 14.97
N LEU A 197 -8.50 11.58 14.04
CA LEU A 197 -7.85 12.87 14.34
C LEU A 197 -8.83 14.04 14.17
N GLY A 198 -9.67 14.04 13.13
CA GLY A 198 -10.59 15.13 12.80
C GLY A 198 -12.01 14.91 13.29
N TYR A 199 -12.56 13.72 13.06
CA TYR A 199 -13.97 13.44 13.35
C TYR A 199 -14.20 12.05 13.94
N GLY A 200 -15.02 11.99 15.00
CA GLY A 200 -15.59 10.75 15.51
C GLY A 200 -16.98 10.46 14.95
N PRO A 201 -17.61 9.33 15.39
CA PRO A 201 -18.97 8.96 14.98
C PRO A 201 -19.99 10.10 15.18
N GLY A 202 -20.99 10.18 14.29
CA GLY A 202 -21.98 11.25 14.27
C GLY A 202 -21.41 12.59 13.81
N SER A 203 -20.35 12.58 13.02
CA SER A 203 -19.65 13.79 12.52
C SER A 203 -19.13 14.69 13.65
N ARG A 204 -18.89 14.14 14.83
CA ARG A 204 -18.40 14.86 16.00
C ARG A 204 -16.97 15.32 15.78
N LYS A 205 -16.76 16.64 15.62
CA LYS A 205 -15.43 17.21 15.47
C LYS A 205 -14.55 16.95 16.71
N LEU A 206 -13.32 16.57 16.48
CA LEU A 206 -12.30 16.36 17.51
C LEU A 206 -11.34 17.55 17.58
N SER A 207 -10.75 17.77 18.76
CA SER A 207 -9.71 18.80 18.98
C SER A 207 -8.36 18.12 19.16
N LYS A 208 -7.97 17.32 18.15
CA LYS A 208 -6.66 16.66 18.11
C LYS A 208 -5.76 17.36 17.11
N GLU A 209 -4.45 17.26 17.33
CA GLU A 209 -3.45 17.63 16.31
C GLU A 209 -3.48 16.59 15.20
N GLU A 210 -3.34 17.03 13.97
CA GLU A 210 -3.24 16.14 12.79
C GLU A 210 -1.79 15.64 12.63
N THR A 211 -1.29 14.96 13.66
CA THR A 211 0.06 14.40 13.72
C THR A 211 0.01 12.92 14.09
N TRP A 212 1.03 12.17 13.72
CA TRP A 212 1.16 10.76 14.03
C TRP A 212 2.61 10.41 14.38
N ASP A 213 2.78 9.66 15.46
CA ASP A 213 4.10 9.16 15.85
C ASP A 213 4.42 7.90 15.04
N VAL A 214 5.57 7.92 14.36
CA VAL A 214 6.06 6.79 13.56
C VAL A 214 7.41 6.35 14.06
N TYR A 215 7.65 5.06 14.12
CA TYR A 215 8.94 4.52 14.43
C TYR A 215 9.74 4.28 13.15
N LEU A 216 10.91 4.85 13.07
CA LEU A 216 11.86 4.64 11.97
C LEU A 216 12.84 3.55 12.37
N PRO A 217 12.74 2.32 11.82
CA PRO A 217 13.63 1.23 12.19
C PRO A 217 15.11 1.58 12.09
N GLN A 218 15.88 1.07 13.05
CA GLN A 218 17.33 1.27 13.12
C GLN A 218 18.06 0.57 11.97
N GLY A 219 19.20 1.14 11.55
CA GLY A 219 20.08 0.55 10.53
C GLY A 219 19.74 0.96 9.09
N SER A 220 18.87 1.95 8.92
CA SER A 220 18.58 2.57 7.63
C SER A 220 18.18 4.02 7.82
N GLY A 221 18.39 4.84 6.78
CA GLY A 221 17.76 6.15 6.64
C GLY A 221 16.45 6.04 5.86
N TRP A 222 15.62 7.07 5.97
CA TRP A 222 14.25 7.06 5.48
C TRP A 222 13.91 8.37 4.78
N TYR A 223 13.32 8.31 3.61
CA TYR A 223 12.79 9.46 2.89
C TYR A 223 11.28 9.54 3.08
N ARG A 224 10.75 10.67 3.50
CA ARG A 224 9.31 10.91 3.46
C ARG A 224 8.82 10.79 2.01
N GLN A 225 7.74 10.05 1.81
CA GLN A 225 7.21 9.81 0.45
C GLN A 225 6.68 11.11 -0.19
N ASP A 226 6.11 12.02 0.60
CA ASP A 226 5.50 13.27 0.13
C ASP A 226 6.53 14.37 -0.18
N THR A 227 7.41 14.69 0.77
CA THR A 227 8.36 15.82 0.69
C THR A 227 9.75 15.43 0.20
N LYS A 228 10.07 14.11 0.21
CA LYS A 228 11.43 13.57 -0.02
C LYS A 228 12.45 14.00 1.04
N GLU A 229 12.01 14.59 2.16
CA GLU A 229 12.85 14.86 3.31
C GLU A 229 13.46 13.58 3.86
N TRP A 230 14.77 13.59 4.11
CA TRP A 230 15.46 12.45 4.70
C TRP A 230 15.43 12.52 6.23
N LEU A 231 15.18 11.38 6.86
CA LEU A 231 15.15 11.19 8.32
C LEU A 231 16.07 10.03 8.71
N GLU A 232 16.75 10.18 9.83
CA GLU A 232 17.60 9.11 10.37
C GLU A 232 16.73 8.03 11.05
N GLY A 233 17.13 6.76 10.93
CA GLY A 233 16.48 5.65 11.62
C GLY A 233 16.86 5.53 13.10
N GLY A 234 16.24 4.57 13.82
CA GLY A 234 16.46 4.32 15.24
C GLY A 234 15.69 5.27 16.16
N GLN A 235 14.74 6.05 15.66
CA GLN A 235 13.98 7.03 16.42
C GLN A 235 12.47 6.96 16.16
N THR A 236 11.70 7.55 17.06
CA THR A 236 10.30 7.87 16.82
C THR A 236 10.19 9.32 16.34
N ALA A 237 9.62 9.52 15.17
CA ALA A 237 9.37 10.84 14.60
C ALA A 237 7.88 11.19 14.69
N LYS A 238 7.57 12.41 15.11
CA LYS A 238 6.22 12.96 15.07
C LYS A 238 6.03 13.66 13.72
N LEU A 239 5.22 13.08 12.84
CA LEU A 239 4.99 13.58 11.50
C LEU A 239 3.59 14.17 11.37
N ASP A 240 3.44 15.20 10.53
CA ASP A 240 2.12 15.67 10.13
C ASP A 240 1.35 14.53 9.46
N ALA A 241 0.08 14.40 9.79
CA ALA A 241 -0.79 13.37 9.24
C ALA A 241 -2.19 13.94 8.91
N PRO A 242 -2.27 15.01 8.08
CA PRO A 242 -3.56 15.50 7.62
C PRO A 242 -4.30 14.39 6.86
N ILE A 243 -5.62 14.51 6.72
CA ILE A 243 -6.39 13.46 6.02
C ILE A 243 -5.90 13.23 4.58
N SER A 244 -5.28 14.22 3.96
CA SER A 244 -4.74 14.13 2.61
C SER A 244 -3.44 13.33 2.48
N TRP A 245 -2.83 12.93 3.59
CA TRP A 245 -1.60 12.15 3.62
C TRP A 245 -1.55 11.20 4.82
N GLN A 246 -1.08 9.97 4.57
CA GLN A 246 -0.71 8.99 5.57
C GLN A 246 0.82 8.90 5.61
N PRO A 247 1.46 8.87 6.79
CA PRO A 247 2.89 8.66 6.86
C PRO A 247 3.33 7.39 6.13
N VAL A 248 4.10 7.60 5.08
CA VAL A 248 4.79 6.58 4.29
C VAL A 248 6.21 7.06 4.05
N LEU A 249 7.16 6.20 4.34
CA LEU A 249 8.58 6.51 4.16
C LEU A 249 9.21 5.50 3.21
N ILE A 250 10.26 5.92 2.54
CA ILE A 250 10.98 5.08 1.58
C ILE A 250 12.38 4.88 2.10
N ARG A 251 12.77 3.61 2.20
CA ARG A 251 14.08 3.21 2.69
C ARG A 251 15.17 3.71 1.76
N GLU A 252 16.26 4.24 2.30
CA GLU A 252 17.46 4.55 1.50
C GLU A 252 18.04 3.30 0.84
N GLY A 253 18.69 3.45 -0.31
CA GLY A 253 19.12 2.37 -1.18
C GLY A 253 18.00 1.77 -2.06
N SER A 254 16.75 2.22 -1.90
CA SER A 254 15.64 1.69 -2.69
C SER A 254 15.68 2.15 -4.13
N ILE A 255 15.33 1.22 -5.04
CA ILE A 255 15.08 1.46 -6.45
C ILE A 255 13.63 1.10 -6.72
N VAL A 256 12.81 2.06 -7.15
CA VAL A 256 11.37 1.91 -7.28
C VAL A 256 10.93 2.23 -8.72
N PRO A 257 10.58 1.22 -9.52
CA PRO A 257 9.95 1.45 -10.82
C PRO A 257 8.51 1.91 -10.64
N MET A 258 8.11 2.96 -11.35
CA MET A 258 6.81 3.61 -11.26
C MET A 258 6.25 3.88 -12.65
N ASP A 259 4.92 3.77 -12.81
CA ASP A 259 4.20 4.28 -13.98
C ASP A 259 3.58 5.65 -13.67
N LYS A 260 4.25 6.72 -14.04
CA LYS A 260 3.73 8.08 -13.81
C LYS A 260 2.74 8.54 -14.89
N GLY A 261 2.63 7.80 -15.99
CA GLY A 261 1.77 8.14 -17.13
C GLY A 261 0.45 7.35 -17.18
N ILE A 262 0.25 6.34 -16.32
CA ILE A 262 -0.87 5.38 -16.41
C ILE A 262 -0.99 4.86 -17.85
N ARG A 263 0.05 4.19 -18.33
CA ARG A 263 0.12 3.68 -19.69
C ARG A 263 -0.80 2.46 -19.87
N LYS A 264 -1.46 2.40 -21.01
CA LYS A 264 -2.38 1.28 -21.35
C LYS A 264 -1.65 -0.05 -21.56
N ASP A 265 -0.37 -0.01 -21.88
CA ASP A 265 0.49 -1.17 -22.10
C ASP A 265 1.16 -1.71 -20.84
N GLY A 266 0.92 -1.08 -19.68
CA GLY A 266 1.50 -1.50 -18.41
C GLY A 266 3.00 -1.22 -18.27
N SER A 267 3.63 -0.53 -19.24
CA SER A 267 5.04 -0.17 -19.15
C SER A 267 5.27 0.90 -18.10
N PHE A 268 6.34 0.80 -17.33
CA PHE A 268 6.76 1.90 -16.45
C PHE A 268 7.57 2.94 -17.25
N ASP A 269 7.54 4.16 -16.79
CA ASP A 269 8.26 5.27 -17.43
C ASP A 269 9.29 5.93 -16.50
N THR A 270 9.29 5.59 -15.24
CA THR A 270 10.14 6.25 -14.23
C THR A 270 10.76 5.22 -13.29
N VAL A 271 12.06 5.38 -13.01
CA VAL A 271 12.77 4.68 -11.94
C VAL A 271 13.20 5.71 -10.91
N GLU A 272 12.70 5.60 -9.69
CA GLU A 272 13.09 6.44 -8.56
C GLU A 272 14.15 5.72 -7.72
N VAL A 273 15.27 6.41 -7.44
CA VAL A 273 16.36 5.96 -6.58
C VAL A 273 16.39 6.84 -5.34
N TYR A 274 16.49 6.24 -4.18
CA TYR A 274 16.59 6.90 -2.88
C TYR A 274 17.98 6.65 -2.31
N ALA A 275 18.91 7.56 -2.58
CA ALA A 275 20.33 7.41 -2.28
C ALA A 275 20.61 7.33 -0.77
N GLY A 276 21.82 6.86 -0.41
CA GLY A 276 22.30 6.76 0.98
C GLY A 276 23.00 5.46 1.30
N CYS A 277 22.73 4.41 0.55
CA CYS A 277 23.48 3.15 0.53
C CYS A 277 23.28 2.44 -0.82
N ASP A 278 24.10 1.43 -1.09
CA ASP A 278 23.93 0.57 -2.25
C ASP A 278 22.61 -0.17 -2.19
N GLY A 279 22.01 -0.41 -3.36
CA GLY A 279 20.75 -1.09 -3.46
C GLY A 279 20.56 -1.86 -4.75
N SER A 280 19.57 -2.75 -4.77
CA SER A 280 19.22 -3.50 -5.96
C SER A 280 17.73 -3.78 -6.02
N PHE A 281 17.20 -3.89 -7.23
CA PHE A 281 15.83 -4.32 -7.48
C PHE A 281 15.75 -4.95 -8.86
N THR A 282 14.95 -6.00 -9.02
CA THR A 282 14.67 -6.58 -10.34
C THR A 282 13.26 -6.22 -10.77
N TRP A 283 13.14 -5.42 -11.81
CA TRP A 283 11.87 -5.16 -12.44
C TRP A 283 11.43 -6.35 -13.27
N TYR A 284 10.16 -6.71 -13.19
CA TYR A 284 9.53 -7.78 -13.94
C TYR A 284 8.27 -7.30 -14.65
N GLN A 285 8.08 -7.75 -15.89
CA GLN A 285 6.87 -7.50 -16.68
C GLN A 285 6.58 -8.67 -17.62
N ASP A 286 5.30 -8.95 -17.85
CA ASP A 286 4.75 -9.81 -18.87
C ASP A 286 3.41 -9.23 -19.38
N ASN A 287 2.61 -10.00 -20.13
CA ASN A 287 1.33 -9.51 -20.64
C ASN A 287 0.21 -9.47 -19.58
N GLY A 288 0.37 -10.11 -18.41
CA GLY A 288 -0.59 -10.16 -17.31
C GLY A 288 -1.90 -10.90 -17.62
N LEU A 289 -2.02 -11.60 -18.73
CA LEU A 289 -3.26 -12.19 -19.24
C LEU A 289 -3.25 -13.71 -19.29
N ASP A 290 -2.10 -14.32 -19.50
CA ASP A 290 -1.96 -15.76 -19.68
C ASP A 290 -0.63 -16.28 -19.07
N TYR A 291 -0.28 -17.52 -19.34
CA TYR A 291 0.92 -18.19 -18.85
C TYR A 291 2.09 -18.18 -19.87
N ALA A 292 2.10 -17.28 -20.82
CA ALA A 292 3.16 -17.18 -21.83
C ALA A 292 4.54 -16.93 -21.20
N TYR A 293 4.57 -16.32 -20.01
CA TYR A 293 5.80 -16.14 -19.23
C TYR A 293 6.51 -17.46 -18.89
N GLU A 294 5.80 -18.59 -18.77
CA GLU A 294 6.42 -19.92 -18.57
C GLU A 294 7.25 -20.37 -19.78
N ASN A 295 6.99 -19.78 -20.95
CA ASN A 295 7.72 -20.01 -22.20
C ASN A 295 8.72 -18.90 -22.54
N GLY A 296 9.03 -18.02 -21.57
CA GLY A 296 10.01 -16.96 -21.72
C GLY A 296 9.45 -15.61 -22.23
N GLU A 297 8.13 -15.47 -22.38
CA GLU A 297 7.48 -14.21 -22.77
C GLU A 297 7.32 -13.27 -21.57
N TYR A 298 8.42 -12.91 -20.95
CA TYR A 298 8.54 -11.92 -19.89
C TYR A 298 9.73 -11.00 -20.15
N ALA A 299 9.82 -9.90 -19.43
CA ALA A 299 11.02 -9.08 -19.34
C ALA A 299 11.44 -8.97 -17.85
N LYS A 300 12.70 -9.29 -17.58
CA LYS A 300 13.37 -9.04 -16.30
C LYS A 300 14.54 -8.10 -16.51
N ILE A 301 14.56 -7.00 -15.77
CA ILE A 301 15.65 -6.01 -15.82
C ILE A 301 16.22 -5.88 -14.41
N PRO A 302 17.41 -6.44 -14.14
CA PRO A 302 18.11 -6.20 -12.89
C PRO A 302 18.57 -4.75 -12.82
N MET A 303 18.41 -4.12 -11.68
CA MET A 303 18.83 -2.74 -11.43
C MET A 303 19.72 -2.70 -10.19
N GLU A 304 20.81 -1.98 -10.26
CA GLU A 304 21.74 -1.73 -9.14
C GLU A 304 21.99 -0.24 -8.94
N TRP A 305 21.95 0.20 -7.72
CA TRP A 305 22.40 1.53 -7.32
C TRP A 305 23.73 1.40 -6.57
N LYS A 306 24.76 2.08 -7.07
CA LYS A 306 26.08 2.21 -6.43
C LYS A 306 26.21 3.60 -5.84
N ASP A 307 25.96 3.70 -4.56
CA ASP A 307 25.81 4.98 -3.87
C ASP A 307 27.11 5.79 -3.89
N GLY A 308 28.23 5.14 -3.58
CA GLY A 308 29.55 5.79 -3.59
C GLY A 308 29.98 6.35 -4.95
N GLU A 309 29.45 5.81 -6.04
CA GLU A 309 29.70 6.25 -7.42
C GLU A 309 28.57 7.15 -7.95
N SER A 310 27.42 7.19 -7.26
CA SER A 310 26.18 7.83 -7.71
C SER A 310 25.73 7.32 -9.09
N VAL A 311 25.79 6.00 -9.31
CA VAL A 311 25.47 5.35 -10.58
C VAL A 311 24.32 4.38 -10.41
N LEU A 312 23.28 4.53 -11.26
CA LEU A 312 22.24 3.52 -11.48
C LEU A 312 22.63 2.69 -12.71
N ILE A 313 22.73 1.39 -12.52
CA ILE A 313 22.97 0.41 -13.59
C ILE A 313 21.65 -0.25 -13.91
N LEU A 314 21.25 -0.19 -15.18
CA LEU A 314 20.15 -0.95 -15.76
C LEU A 314 20.78 -2.13 -16.50
N GLY A 315 20.71 -3.33 -15.91
CA GLY A 315 21.33 -4.52 -16.48
C GLY A 315 20.64 -5.01 -17.76
N ALA A 316 21.18 -6.02 -18.39
CA ALA A 316 20.59 -6.59 -19.60
C ALA A 316 19.21 -7.21 -19.32
N ALA A 317 18.25 -6.97 -20.22
CA ALA A 317 16.92 -7.56 -20.13
C ALA A 317 16.98 -9.07 -20.43
N GLU A 318 16.34 -9.86 -19.58
CA GLU A 318 16.09 -11.27 -19.82
C GLU A 318 14.66 -11.48 -20.32
N GLY A 319 14.45 -12.52 -21.15
CA GLY A 319 13.15 -12.86 -21.72
C GLY A 319 12.86 -12.17 -23.04
N SER A 320 11.68 -12.40 -23.61
CA SER A 320 11.29 -11.95 -24.94
C SER A 320 10.17 -10.91 -24.97
N TYR A 321 9.64 -10.54 -23.81
CA TYR A 321 8.59 -9.52 -23.72
C TYR A 321 9.14 -8.10 -23.87
N ALA A 322 8.30 -7.19 -24.34
CA ALA A 322 8.68 -5.80 -24.55
C ALA A 322 9.03 -5.09 -23.21
N TYR A 323 9.95 -4.15 -23.28
CA TYR A 323 10.35 -3.26 -22.19
C TYR A 323 10.34 -1.81 -22.67
N PRO A 324 10.27 -0.80 -21.77
CA PRO A 324 10.28 0.58 -22.18
C PRO A 324 11.64 0.97 -22.79
N GLU A 325 11.61 1.61 -23.96
CA GLU A 325 12.81 2.10 -24.63
C GLU A 325 13.36 3.40 -23.99
N THR A 326 12.53 4.13 -23.29
CA THR A 326 12.88 5.39 -22.64
C THR A 326 12.45 5.36 -21.19
N ILE A 327 13.38 5.60 -20.28
CA ILE A 327 13.18 5.55 -18.84
C ILE A 327 13.65 6.88 -18.25
N LEU A 328 12.77 7.54 -17.47
CA LEU A 328 13.14 8.69 -16.67
C LEU A 328 13.71 8.20 -15.32
N CYS A 329 14.99 8.39 -15.10
CA CYS A 329 15.64 8.07 -13.84
C CYS A 329 15.68 9.31 -12.94
N ARG A 330 15.19 9.18 -11.70
CA ARG A 330 15.19 10.21 -10.67
C ARG A 330 15.98 9.72 -9.46
N CYS A 331 16.91 10.52 -8.98
CA CYS A 331 17.66 10.22 -7.77
C CYS A 331 17.44 11.30 -6.72
N PHE A 332 16.90 10.90 -5.57
CA PHE A 332 16.70 11.75 -4.40
C PHE A 332 17.85 11.54 -3.42
N ARG A 333 18.44 12.62 -2.92
CA ARG A 333 19.59 12.58 -2.02
C ARG A 333 19.26 13.17 -0.65
N ARG A 334 20.04 12.76 0.36
CA ARG A 334 19.89 13.20 1.76
C ARG A 334 19.93 14.73 1.95
N ASP A 335 20.63 15.45 1.11
CA ASP A 335 20.73 16.91 1.13
C ASP A 335 19.52 17.62 0.48
N GLY A 336 18.52 16.86 0.04
CA GLY A 336 17.33 17.36 -0.64
C GLY A 336 17.53 17.60 -2.14
N SER A 337 18.73 17.39 -2.68
CA SER A 337 18.96 17.52 -4.12
C SER A 337 18.31 16.37 -4.90
N VAL A 338 17.84 16.69 -6.11
CA VAL A 338 17.24 15.72 -7.04
C VAL A 338 18.01 15.78 -8.35
N CYS A 339 18.42 14.63 -8.84
CA CYS A 339 19.00 14.47 -10.18
C CYS A 339 18.00 13.72 -11.06
N GLU A 340 17.72 14.24 -12.25
CA GLU A 340 16.86 13.60 -13.24
C GLU A 340 17.63 13.39 -14.54
N LYS A 341 17.44 12.22 -15.15
CA LYS A 341 18.03 11.89 -16.44
C LYS A 341 17.11 10.96 -17.21
N GLU A 342 16.78 11.32 -18.43
CA GLU A 342 16.15 10.43 -19.39
C GLU A 342 17.21 9.52 -20.03
N VAL A 343 16.96 8.23 -20.05
CA VAL A 343 17.86 7.20 -20.56
C VAL A 343 17.18 6.41 -21.65
N ARG A 344 17.83 6.24 -22.79
CA ARG A 344 17.38 5.27 -23.80
C ARG A 344 17.91 3.89 -23.42
N TYR A 345 17.00 3.00 -23.07
CA TYR A 345 17.33 1.63 -22.71
C TYR A 345 17.16 0.70 -23.92
N THR A 346 18.18 -0.08 -24.22
CA THR A 346 18.25 -0.94 -25.42
C THR A 346 18.17 -2.44 -25.09
N GLY A 347 17.85 -2.79 -23.84
CA GLY A 347 17.88 -4.17 -23.35
C GLY A 347 19.29 -4.71 -23.09
N LYS A 348 20.31 -3.87 -23.17
CA LYS A 348 21.71 -4.16 -22.84
C LYS A 348 22.13 -3.25 -21.69
N GLU A 349 23.11 -3.73 -20.90
CA GLU A 349 23.71 -2.95 -19.84
C GLU A 349 24.29 -1.61 -20.35
#